data_2ca32e5e2395fd6125c606201b685e53
#
_entry.id   2ca32e5e2395fd6125c606201b685e53
#
_cell.length_a   1.000
_cell.length_b   1.000
_cell.length_c   1.000
_cell.angle_alpha   90.00
_cell.angle_beta   90.00
_cell.angle_gamma   90.00
#
_symmetry.space_group_name_H-M   'P 1'
#
loop_
_entity.id
_entity.type
_entity.pdbx_description
1 polymer ?
#
loop_
_entity_poly.entity_id
_entity_poly.type
_entity_poly.pdbx_seq_one_letter_code
_entity_poly.pdbx_strand_id
1 'polypeptide(L)'
;MDRLSDKLSTIKFSELVDINKVKQLIQLAESKNLFLPRWFNKHGDKTPDELTDEILQKLRLFEKQYIGTGVITTRYNYTIPKFGRVYTKGRFVSLGFFPREIHSFLACDNYIDIDIENCHPVLTLQLCEKYGIQCTELKNYIEHRNEYLQKVMTEFNVSRDSAKILFLQMMYGGSYKSWCKNNSIKHCEIPGYITRFNTEIHDMYPQLLEYFKPEIKYLKAHGKPEKTYNENGSLVSWIMQNYERKILECMVGYIKEHELQYQSLVLCFDGFNMLKSEFKPELLNELEKHVEDTLGFKIKLSVKEFTTTDIKQLIKDPSIIDTSEATHSDIEFNVLESFAQDIDIQSLKTFDVDIFKEIWKKDAEKARRYFNNYFDVTIKNKRIKNAFFNQGETSYTRSNLLNMLGEKFIKYYERK
;
A
#
# COMPACT_ATOMS: atom_id res chain seq x y z
N MET A 1 -0.92 17.33 -20.25
CA MET A 1 -1.23 16.45 -19.09
C MET A 1 -0.01 15.86 -18.36
N ASP A 2 1.21 15.95 -18.91
CA ASP A 2 2.42 15.31 -18.32
C ASP A 2 3.11 16.06 -17.17
N ARG A 3 2.64 17.25 -16.78
CA ARG A 3 3.34 18.09 -15.78
C ARG A 3 3.01 17.80 -14.31
N LEU A 4 1.94 17.06 -14.02
CA LEU A 4 1.52 16.73 -12.63
C LEU A 4 2.09 15.40 -12.13
N SER A 5 2.24 14.39 -13.00
CA SER A 5 2.65 13.03 -12.62
C SER A 5 4.08 12.92 -12.06
N ASP A 6 4.99 13.80 -12.44
CA ASP A 6 6.36 13.81 -11.88
C ASP A 6 6.45 14.44 -10.49
N LYS A 7 5.34 14.97 -9.96
CA LYS A 7 5.34 15.84 -8.78
C LYS A 7 5.21 15.09 -7.46
N LEU A 8 4.38 14.06 -7.33
CA LEU A 8 4.26 13.35 -6.04
C LEU A 8 5.55 12.65 -5.62
N SER A 9 6.27 12.04 -6.57
CA SER A 9 7.53 11.35 -6.29
C SER A 9 8.68 12.30 -5.90
N THR A 10 8.56 13.60 -6.19
CA THR A 10 9.56 14.62 -5.82
C THR A 10 9.24 15.31 -4.50
N ILE A 11 8.00 15.23 -4.03
CA ILE A 11 7.57 15.85 -2.78
C ILE A 11 8.12 15.08 -1.59
N LYS A 12 8.64 15.83 -0.62
CA LYS A 12 8.93 15.35 0.72
C LYS A 12 7.73 15.65 1.60
N PHE A 13 7.01 14.63 2.02
CA PHE A 13 5.90 14.77 2.94
C PHE A 13 6.37 14.78 4.38
N SER A 14 5.63 15.46 5.23
CA SER A 14 5.94 15.69 6.64
C SER A 14 4.70 15.34 7.46
N GLU A 15 4.54 14.07 7.77
CA GLU A 15 3.37 13.55 8.50
C GLU A 15 3.50 13.86 10.00
N LEU A 16 2.48 14.50 10.59
CA LEU A 16 2.44 14.74 12.03
C LEU A 16 2.09 13.47 12.79
N VAL A 17 2.83 13.21 13.87
CA VAL A 17 2.59 12.05 14.72
C VAL A 17 2.97 12.34 16.17
N ASP A 18 2.20 11.82 17.10
CA ASP A 18 2.61 11.73 18.50
C ASP A 18 3.55 10.52 18.66
N ILE A 19 4.83 10.81 18.88
CA ILE A 19 5.86 9.78 19.06
C ILE A 19 5.61 8.89 20.28
N ASN A 20 4.90 9.39 21.31
CA ASN A 20 4.56 8.58 22.48
C ASN A 20 3.56 7.49 22.11
N LYS A 21 2.59 7.78 21.21
CA LYS A 21 1.68 6.76 20.66
C LYS A 21 2.45 5.69 19.88
N VAL A 22 3.45 6.07 19.10
CA VAL A 22 4.31 5.11 18.39
C VAL A 22 5.06 4.21 19.37
N LYS A 23 5.67 4.79 20.41
CA LYS A 23 6.38 4.03 21.45
C LYS A 23 5.46 3.09 22.22
N GLN A 24 4.22 3.50 22.55
CA GLN A 24 3.22 2.64 23.16
C GLN A 24 2.91 1.42 22.27
N LEU A 25 2.73 1.62 20.96
CA LEU A 25 2.52 0.53 20.01
C LEU A 25 3.71 -0.41 19.92
N ILE A 26 4.93 0.12 19.94
CA ILE A 26 6.16 -0.67 19.98
C ILE A 26 6.17 -1.55 21.23
N GLN A 27 5.93 -1.01 22.41
CA GLN A 27 5.87 -1.77 23.67
C GLN A 27 4.80 -2.87 23.62
N LEU A 28 3.61 -2.60 23.10
CA LEU A 28 2.56 -3.59 22.93
C LEU A 28 2.96 -4.71 21.96
N ALA A 29 3.63 -4.37 20.87
CA ALA A 29 4.10 -5.36 19.92
C ALA A 29 5.25 -6.22 20.48
N GLU A 30 6.19 -5.62 21.21
CA GLU A 30 7.28 -6.31 21.89
C GLU A 30 6.78 -7.31 22.95
N SER A 31 5.79 -6.91 23.72
CA SER A 31 5.16 -7.77 24.73
C SER A 31 4.18 -8.80 24.13
N LYS A 32 4.02 -8.87 22.80
CA LYS A 32 3.03 -9.70 22.10
C LYS A 32 1.58 -9.46 22.57
N ASN A 33 1.31 -8.28 23.09
CA ASN A 33 0.00 -7.87 23.59
C ASN A 33 -0.79 -7.01 22.60
N LEU A 34 -0.26 -6.77 21.40
CA LEU A 34 -0.94 -6.02 20.34
C LEU A 34 -2.10 -6.85 19.75
N PHE A 35 -3.28 -6.23 19.70
CA PHE A 35 -4.52 -6.84 19.21
C PHE A 35 -5.02 -6.15 17.95
N LEU A 36 -4.91 -6.82 16.81
CA LEU A 36 -5.32 -6.34 15.49
C LEU A 36 -6.21 -7.38 14.79
N PRO A 37 -7.45 -7.59 15.25
CA PRO A 37 -8.27 -8.72 14.80
C PRO A 37 -8.58 -8.68 13.31
N ARG A 38 -8.80 -7.50 12.71
CA ARG A 38 -9.04 -7.39 11.27
C ARG A 38 -7.80 -7.75 10.46
N TRP A 39 -6.63 -7.31 10.90
CA TRP A 39 -5.35 -7.59 10.24
C TRP A 39 -5.01 -9.09 10.34
N PHE A 40 -5.14 -9.66 11.53
CA PHE A 40 -4.87 -11.09 11.76
C PHE A 40 -5.80 -11.99 10.94
N ASN A 41 -7.10 -11.69 10.89
CA ASN A 41 -8.05 -12.45 10.09
C ASN A 41 -7.80 -12.36 8.57
N LYS A 42 -7.23 -11.24 8.10
CA LYS A 42 -6.91 -11.04 6.67
C LYS A 42 -5.70 -11.86 6.23
N HIS A 43 -4.79 -12.18 7.13
CA HIS A 43 -3.51 -12.85 6.87
C HIS A 43 -3.45 -14.20 7.59
N GLY A 44 -4.51 -15.00 7.47
CA GLY A 44 -4.66 -16.28 8.17
C GLY A 44 -3.69 -17.40 7.75
N ASP A 45 -2.79 -17.13 6.83
CA ASP A 45 -1.62 -17.96 6.48
C ASP A 45 -0.42 -17.75 7.43
N LYS A 46 -0.46 -16.69 8.25
CA LYS A 46 0.55 -16.35 9.26
C LYS A 46 -0.05 -16.39 10.66
N THR A 47 0.77 -16.68 11.64
CA THR A 47 0.36 -16.60 13.06
C THR A 47 0.20 -15.14 13.50
N PRO A 48 -0.62 -14.85 14.53
CA PRO A 48 -0.69 -13.49 15.11
C PRO A 48 0.66 -12.96 15.58
N ASP A 49 1.56 -13.81 16.05
CA ASP A 49 2.89 -13.41 16.51
C ASP A 49 3.78 -12.99 15.35
N GLU A 50 3.80 -13.75 14.24
CA GLU A 50 4.52 -13.38 13.02
C GLU A 50 4.03 -12.04 12.47
N LEU A 51 2.71 -11.83 12.44
CA LEU A 51 2.13 -10.57 11.99
C LEU A 51 2.45 -9.40 12.94
N THR A 52 2.52 -9.68 14.25
CA THR A 52 2.93 -8.67 15.24
C THR A 52 4.39 -8.29 15.06
N ASP A 53 5.28 -9.23 14.77
CA ASP A 53 6.68 -8.96 14.48
C ASP A 53 6.87 -8.10 13.22
N GLU A 54 6.10 -8.35 12.17
CA GLU A 54 6.09 -7.50 10.98
C GLU A 54 5.64 -6.05 11.29
N ILE A 55 4.63 -5.89 12.13
CA ILE A 55 4.17 -4.58 12.57
C ILE A 55 5.22 -3.88 13.44
N LEU A 56 5.84 -4.60 14.37
CA LEU A 56 6.92 -4.07 15.22
C LEU A 56 8.06 -3.50 14.38
N GLN A 57 8.48 -4.22 13.35
CA GLN A 57 9.52 -3.75 12.45
C GLN A 57 9.11 -2.46 11.72
N LYS A 58 7.89 -2.40 11.20
CA LYS A 58 7.36 -1.19 10.55
C LYS A 58 7.29 -0.01 11.53
N LEU A 59 6.85 -0.23 12.76
CA LEU A 59 6.79 0.81 13.80
C LEU A 59 8.18 1.35 14.15
N ARG A 60 9.17 0.48 14.28
CA ARG A 60 10.56 0.89 14.54
C ARG A 60 11.18 1.67 13.37
N LEU A 61 10.89 1.26 12.12
CA LEU A 61 11.30 2.04 10.95
C LEU A 61 10.63 3.41 10.92
N PHE A 62 9.35 3.46 11.29
CA PHE A 62 8.58 4.68 11.37
C PHE A 62 9.13 5.60 12.47
N GLU A 63 9.44 5.07 13.62
CA GLU A 63 10.10 5.81 14.73
C GLU A 63 11.45 6.41 14.29
N LYS A 64 12.29 5.65 13.57
CA LYS A 64 13.59 6.13 13.05
C LYS A 64 13.46 7.30 12.06
N GLN A 65 12.29 7.50 11.46
CA GLN A 65 12.03 8.64 10.57
C GLN A 65 11.69 9.93 11.35
N TYR A 66 11.47 9.83 12.67
CA TYR A 66 11.11 10.96 13.52
C TYR A 66 12.26 11.94 13.67
N ILE A 67 12.01 13.21 13.40
CA ILE A 67 13.02 14.29 13.41
C ILE A 67 12.93 15.22 14.62
N GLY A 68 12.27 14.79 15.68
CA GLY A 68 12.24 15.53 16.96
C GLY A 68 11.22 16.67 17.05
N THR A 69 10.47 16.96 15.98
CA THR A 69 9.51 18.08 15.92
C THR A 69 8.06 17.63 15.82
N GLY A 70 7.73 16.40 16.18
CA GLY A 70 6.39 15.83 15.97
C GLY A 70 6.13 15.40 14.52
N VAL A 71 7.17 15.33 13.69
CA VAL A 71 7.05 15.11 12.25
C VAL A 71 7.84 13.89 11.81
N ILE A 72 7.21 13.06 10.98
CA ILE A 72 7.84 11.96 10.27
C ILE A 72 7.96 12.31 8.78
N THR A 73 9.17 12.16 8.25
CA THR A 73 9.41 12.42 6.83
C THR A 73 9.11 11.19 6.01
N THR A 74 8.28 11.35 4.97
CA THR A 74 7.90 10.30 4.03
C THR A 74 8.11 10.75 2.58
N ARG A 75 8.37 9.80 1.70
CA ARG A 75 8.42 9.99 0.24
C ARG A 75 7.67 8.85 -0.44
N TYR A 76 7.03 9.17 -1.54
CA TYR A 76 6.28 8.21 -2.35
C TYR A 76 6.95 7.97 -3.71
N ASN A 77 6.66 6.82 -4.32
CA ASN A 77 7.10 6.47 -5.66
C ASN A 77 6.02 5.62 -6.35
N TYR A 78 6.09 5.55 -7.67
CA TYR A 78 5.19 4.71 -8.47
C TYR A 78 5.69 3.27 -8.53
N THR A 79 4.79 2.30 -8.52
CA THR A 79 5.13 0.87 -8.68
C THR A 79 5.68 0.61 -10.08
N ILE A 80 5.04 1.18 -11.09
CA ILE A 80 5.50 1.22 -12.47
C ILE A 80 5.68 2.69 -12.82
N PRO A 81 6.78 3.10 -13.48
CA PRO A 81 7.00 4.49 -13.82
C PRO A 81 5.77 5.13 -14.46
N LYS A 82 5.23 6.18 -13.84
CA LYS A 82 4.05 6.93 -14.29
C LYS A 82 2.75 6.14 -14.41
N PHE A 83 2.65 4.95 -13.80
CA PHE A 83 1.45 4.12 -13.87
C PHE A 83 1.11 3.42 -12.54
N GLY A 84 -0.19 3.23 -12.29
CA GLY A 84 -0.70 2.60 -11.09
C GLY A 84 -0.65 3.49 -9.85
N ARG A 85 -0.71 2.89 -8.68
CA ARG A 85 -0.72 3.55 -7.36
C ARG A 85 0.65 4.07 -6.95
N VAL A 86 0.67 5.01 -6.01
CA VAL A 86 1.88 5.44 -5.31
C VAL A 86 2.04 4.66 -4.01
N TYR A 87 3.29 4.33 -3.69
CA TYR A 87 3.68 3.66 -2.46
C TYR A 87 4.86 4.39 -1.83
N THR A 88 5.11 4.17 -0.55
CA THR A 88 6.28 4.74 0.10
C THR A 88 7.57 4.30 -0.59
N LYS A 89 8.50 5.24 -0.74
CA LYS A 89 9.75 5.01 -1.45
C LYS A 89 10.78 4.33 -0.55
N GLY A 90 11.25 3.15 -0.97
CA GLY A 90 12.32 2.45 -0.29
C GLY A 90 11.96 2.11 1.16
N ARG A 91 12.79 2.55 2.10
CA ARG A 91 12.64 2.32 3.55
C ARG A 91 11.67 3.26 4.27
N PHE A 92 11.06 4.20 3.56
CA PHE A 92 10.10 5.10 4.19
C PHE A 92 8.81 4.35 4.50
N VAL A 93 8.25 4.60 5.68
CA VAL A 93 6.94 4.14 6.11
C VAL A 93 6.05 5.38 6.28
N SER A 94 4.80 5.31 5.88
CA SER A 94 3.79 6.34 6.05
C SER A 94 2.69 5.84 6.97
N LEU A 95 2.00 6.74 7.66
CA LEU A 95 0.78 6.44 8.43
C LEU A 95 -0.23 5.63 7.62
N GLY A 96 -0.44 6.00 6.35
CA GLY A 96 -1.42 5.35 5.46
C GLY A 96 -1.14 3.88 5.13
N PHE A 97 0.06 3.34 5.47
CA PHE A 97 0.44 1.95 5.20
C PHE A 97 0.44 1.04 6.43
N PHE A 98 0.02 1.56 7.56
CA PHE A 98 -0.27 0.72 8.72
C PHE A 98 -1.65 0.03 8.60
N PRO A 99 -1.89 -1.10 9.31
CA PRO A 99 -3.23 -1.62 9.52
C PRO A 99 -4.18 -0.52 9.99
N ARG A 100 -5.46 -0.62 9.57
CA ARG A 100 -6.46 0.43 9.81
C ARG A 100 -6.55 0.84 11.28
N GLU A 101 -6.43 -0.10 12.20
CA GLU A 101 -6.52 0.15 13.63
C GLU A 101 -5.33 1.02 14.11
N ILE A 102 -4.11 0.67 13.70
CA ILE A 102 -2.90 1.45 14.02
C ILE A 102 -2.94 2.82 13.34
N HIS A 103 -3.30 2.85 12.05
CA HIS A 103 -3.45 4.10 11.32
C HIS A 103 -4.45 5.03 12.02
N SER A 104 -5.65 4.52 12.37
CA SER A 104 -6.66 5.29 13.09
C SER A 104 -6.12 5.85 14.41
N PHE A 105 -5.46 5.02 15.21
CA PHE A 105 -4.91 5.43 16.50
C PHE A 105 -3.83 6.52 16.38
N LEU A 106 -2.95 6.41 15.40
CA LEU A 106 -1.87 7.37 15.20
C LEU A 106 -2.35 8.69 14.56
N ALA A 107 -3.36 8.63 13.70
CA ALA A 107 -3.84 9.77 12.92
C ALA A 107 -4.97 10.58 13.59
N CYS A 108 -5.76 9.94 14.46
CA CYS A 108 -7.04 10.51 14.96
C CYS A 108 -6.93 11.87 15.62
N ASP A 109 -5.80 12.23 16.21
CA ASP A 109 -5.68 13.53 16.90
C ASP A 109 -5.50 14.69 15.92
N ASN A 110 -4.72 14.47 14.86
CA ASN A 110 -4.27 15.54 13.98
C ASN A 110 -5.00 15.57 12.63
N TYR A 111 -5.59 14.46 12.19
CA TYR A 111 -6.06 14.30 10.82
C TYR A 111 -7.56 14.08 10.71
N ILE A 112 -8.06 14.35 9.51
CA ILE A 112 -9.35 13.92 8.97
C ILE A 112 -9.06 13.00 7.80
N ASP A 113 -9.79 11.88 7.71
CA ASP A 113 -9.69 10.90 6.63
C ASP A 113 -10.68 11.27 5.51
N ILE A 114 -10.17 11.71 4.37
CA ILE A 114 -10.95 12.07 3.18
C ILE A 114 -10.75 10.99 2.13
N ASP A 115 -11.87 10.40 1.65
CA ASP A 115 -11.84 9.24 0.76
C ASP A 115 -12.91 9.38 -0.34
N ILE A 116 -12.62 8.81 -1.52
CA ILE A 116 -13.56 8.78 -2.63
C ILE A 116 -14.60 7.70 -2.39
N GLU A 117 -15.86 8.06 -2.37
CA GLU A 117 -16.95 7.11 -2.21
C GLU A 117 -17.02 6.14 -3.40
N ASN A 118 -16.91 4.84 -3.10
CA ASN A 118 -17.08 3.79 -4.11
C ASN A 118 -16.19 3.98 -5.36
N CYS A 119 -14.95 4.42 -5.17
CA CYS A 119 -14.03 4.91 -6.18
C CYS A 119 -14.01 4.07 -7.46
N HIS A 120 -13.58 2.81 -7.40
CA HIS A 120 -13.40 1.98 -8.60
C HIS A 120 -14.70 1.66 -9.34
N PRO A 121 -15.82 1.29 -8.69
CA PRO A 121 -17.11 1.15 -9.36
C PRO A 121 -17.54 2.41 -10.12
N VAL A 122 -17.44 3.57 -9.47
CA VAL A 122 -17.83 4.87 -10.06
C VAL A 122 -16.95 5.22 -11.26
N LEU A 123 -15.65 5.04 -11.16
CA LEU A 123 -14.73 5.29 -12.28
C LEU A 123 -14.97 4.33 -13.44
N THR A 124 -15.23 3.05 -13.15
CA THR A 124 -15.53 2.04 -14.18
C THR A 124 -16.80 2.41 -14.93
N LEU A 125 -17.87 2.78 -14.22
CA LEU A 125 -19.14 3.19 -14.85
C LEU A 125 -18.93 4.39 -15.77
N GLN A 126 -18.26 5.44 -15.30
CA GLN A 126 -18.04 6.64 -16.09
C GLN A 126 -17.17 6.40 -17.34
N LEU A 127 -16.20 5.49 -17.25
CA LEU A 127 -15.43 5.06 -18.42
C LEU A 127 -16.30 4.28 -19.40
N CYS A 128 -17.17 3.41 -18.92
CA CYS A 128 -18.13 2.69 -19.77
C CYS A 128 -19.09 3.67 -20.48
N GLU A 129 -19.67 4.60 -19.75
CA GLU A 129 -20.53 5.65 -20.32
C GLU A 129 -19.81 6.49 -21.38
N LYS A 130 -18.55 6.88 -21.10
CA LYS A 130 -17.70 7.61 -22.04
C LYS A 130 -17.49 6.88 -23.37
N TYR A 131 -17.40 5.56 -23.32
CA TYR A 131 -17.13 4.72 -24.49
C TYR A 131 -18.38 4.03 -25.04
N GLY A 132 -19.58 4.36 -24.55
CA GLY A 132 -20.85 3.82 -25.02
C GLY A 132 -21.08 2.35 -24.65
N ILE A 133 -20.41 1.86 -23.60
CA ILE A 133 -20.57 0.49 -23.09
C ILE A 133 -21.71 0.48 -22.08
N GLN A 134 -22.69 -0.39 -22.29
CA GLN A 134 -23.81 -0.53 -21.36
C GLN A 134 -23.39 -1.26 -20.08
N CYS A 135 -23.71 -0.65 -18.92
CA CYS A 135 -23.40 -1.18 -17.59
C CYS A 135 -24.58 -0.94 -16.63
N THR A 136 -25.70 -1.61 -16.89
CA THR A 136 -26.95 -1.41 -16.14
C THR A 136 -26.85 -1.93 -14.71
N GLU A 137 -26.30 -3.14 -14.50
CA GLU A 137 -26.18 -3.74 -13.18
C GLU A 137 -25.11 -3.04 -12.33
N LEU A 138 -24.02 -2.57 -12.95
CA LEU A 138 -23.01 -1.76 -12.28
C LEU A 138 -23.60 -0.41 -11.83
N LYS A 139 -24.38 0.24 -12.68
CA LYS A 139 -25.09 1.47 -12.34
C LYS A 139 -26.06 1.26 -11.19
N ASN A 140 -26.92 0.23 -11.27
CA ASN A 140 -27.83 -0.13 -10.19
C ASN A 140 -27.11 -0.41 -8.87
N TYR A 141 -25.98 -1.12 -8.91
CA TYR A 141 -25.15 -1.35 -7.73
C TYR A 141 -24.62 -0.04 -7.12
N ILE A 142 -24.18 0.90 -7.93
CA ILE A 142 -23.66 2.20 -7.45
C ILE A 142 -24.78 3.02 -6.82
N GLU A 143 -25.91 3.14 -7.47
CA GLU A 143 -27.07 3.93 -7.03
C GLU A 143 -27.74 3.34 -5.77
N HIS A 144 -27.82 2.01 -5.68
CA HIS A 144 -28.48 1.28 -4.60
C HIS A 144 -27.53 0.44 -3.74
N ARG A 145 -26.26 0.90 -3.61
CA ARG A 145 -25.19 0.14 -2.97
C ARG A 145 -25.54 -0.39 -1.58
N ASN A 146 -26.18 0.40 -0.75
CA ASN A 146 -26.56 -0.03 0.60
C ASN A 146 -27.55 -1.18 0.58
N GLU A 147 -28.50 -1.18 -0.35
CA GLU A 147 -29.48 -2.25 -0.51
C GLU A 147 -28.81 -3.54 -0.97
N TYR A 148 -27.90 -3.45 -1.97
CA TYR A 148 -27.11 -4.58 -2.43
C TYR A 148 -26.27 -5.21 -1.34
N LEU A 149 -25.57 -4.37 -0.54
CA LEU A 149 -24.77 -4.85 0.57
C LEU A 149 -25.65 -5.47 1.66
N GLN A 150 -26.79 -4.85 2.00
CA GLN A 150 -27.72 -5.37 2.99
C GLN A 150 -28.32 -6.72 2.56
N LYS A 151 -28.66 -6.89 1.29
CA LYS A 151 -29.09 -8.19 0.72
C LYS A 151 -28.05 -9.27 0.96
N VAL A 152 -26.80 -9.03 0.59
CA VAL A 152 -25.71 -10.00 0.80
C VAL A 152 -25.51 -10.29 2.29
N MET A 153 -25.50 -9.26 3.13
CA MET A 153 -25.35 -9.44 4.58
C MET A 153 -26.44 -10.34 5.16
N THR A 154 -27.70 -10.10 4.79
CA THR A 154 -28.85 -10.87 5.30
C THR A 154 -28.89 -12.28 4.72
N GLU A 155 -28.68 -12.44 3.43
CA GLU A 155 -28.77 -13.72 2.74
C GLU A 155 -27.68 -14.71 3.15
N PHE A 156 -26.45 -14.21 3.38
CA PHE A 156 -25.30 -15.04 3.70
C PHE A 156 -24.81 -14.92 5.15
N ASN A 157 -25.48 -14.12 5.97
CA ASN A 157 -25.08 -13.85 7.36
C ASN A 157 -23.60 -13.42 7.47
N VAL A 158 -23.18 -12.45 6.66
CA VAL A 158 -21.82 -11.95 6.62
C VAL A 158 -21.73 -10.47 7.01
N SER A 159 -20.54 -10.01 7.34
CA SER A 159 -20.31 -8.60 7.65
C SER A 159 -20.47 -7.70 6.41
N ARG A 160 -20.71 -6.40 6.64
CA ARG A 160 -20.74 -5.40 5.57
C ARG A 160 -19.44 -5.36 4.77
N ASP A 161 -18.28 -5.52 5.43
CA ASP A 161 -16.98 -5.56 4.76
C ASP A 161 -16.89 -6.78 3.83
N SER A 162 -17.38 -7.93 4.25
CA SER A 162 -17.44 -9.15 3.43
C SER A 162 -18.36 -8.98 2.22
N ALA A 163 -19.54 -8.39 2.42
CA ALA A 163 -20.48 -8.07 1.32
C ALA A 163 -19.84 -7.11 0.30
N LYS A 164 -19.12 -6.08 0.76
CA LYS A 164 -18.36 -5.15 -0.10
C LYS A 164 -17.26 -5.86 -0.90
N ILE A 165 -16.53 -6.79 -0.27
CA ILE A 165 -15.48 -7.57 -0.92
C ILE A 165 -16.06 -8.43 -2.05
N LEU A 166 -17.27 -8.97 -1.93
CA LEU A 166 -17.91 -9.75 -3.00
C LEU A 166 -17.96 -8.97 -4.32
N PHE A 167 -18.54 -7.77 -4.29
CA PHE A 167 -18.69 -6.96 -5.52
C PHE A 167 -17.33 -6.49 -6.06
N LEU A 168 -16.42 -6.06 -5.20
CA LEU A 168 -15.05 -5.69 -5.61
C LEU A 168 -14.29 -6.87 -6.19
N GLN A 169 -14.44 -8.06 -5.62
CA GLN A 169 -13.82 -9.28 -6.13
C GLN A 169 -14.34 -9.63 -7.53
N MET A 170 -15.66 -9.57 -7.74
CA MET A 170 -16.27 -9.80 -9.05
C MET A 170 -15.83 -8.73 -10.06
N MET A 171 -15.75 -7.47 -9.66
CA MET A 171 -15.23 -6.38 -10.49
C MET A 171 -13.79 -6.59 -10.97
N TYR A 172 -13.04 -7.48 -10.37
CA TYR A 172 -11.68 -7.82 -10.79
C TYR A 172 -11.55 -9.28 -11.23
N GLY A 173 -12.65 -9.86 -11.70
CA GLY A 173 -12.67 -11.22 -12.26
C GLY A 173 -12.47 -12.34 -11.24
N GLY A 174 -12.64 -12.04 -9.94
CA GLY A 174 -12.68 -13.05 -8.90
C GLY A 174 -14.03 -13.77 -8.88
N SER A 175 -14.04 -15.06 -8.47
CA SER A 175 -15.25 -15.87 -8.51
C SER A 175 -16.08 -15.76 -7.22
N TYR A 176 -17.41 -15.79 -7.38
CA TYR A 176 -18.36 -15.95 -6.28
C TYR A 176 -18.03 -17.18 -5.41
N LYS A 177 -17.66 -18.29 -6.03
CA LYS A 177 -17.29 -19.53 -5.33
C LYS A 177 -16.09 -19.34 -4.40
N SER A 178 -15.09 -18.57 -4.82
CA SER A 178 -13.95 -18.22 -3.97
C SER A 178 -14.37 -17.36 -2.78
N TRP A 179 -15.27 -16.40 -3.00
CA TRP A 179 -15.81 -15.59 -1.91
C TRP A 179 -16.59 -16.41 -0.90
N CYS A 180 -17.45 -17.34 -1.35
CA CYS A 180 -18.15 -18.28 -0.47
C CYS A 180 -17.18 -19.10 0.39
N LYS A 181 -16.12 -19.64 -0.23
CA LYS A 181 -15.09 -20.39 0.48
C LYS A 181 -14.43 -19.56 1.59
N ASN A 182 -14.08 -18.31 1.27
CA ASN A 182 -13.42 -17.40 2.23
C ASN A 182 -14.33 -17.00 3.40
N ASN A 183 -15.64 -17.07 3.22
CA ASN A 183 -16.63 -16.79 4.26
C ASN A 183 -17.25 -18.06 4.89
N SER A 184 -16.68 -19.25 4.63
CA SER A 184 -17.13 -20.54 5.16
C SER A 184 -18.59 -20.89 4.82
N ILE A 185 -19.10 -20.39 3.68
CA ILE A 185 -20.46 -20.63 3.20
C ILE A 185 -20.51 -21.96 2.47
N LYS A 186 -21.25 -22.93 2.99
CA LYS A 186 -21.26 -24.32 2.49
C LYS A 186 -22.18 -24.55 1.29
N HIS A 187 -23.31 -23.87 1.21
CA HIS A 187 -24.29 -24.00 0.12
C HIS A 187 -24.41 -22.66 -0.59
N CYS A 188 -23.89 -22.63 -1.80
CA CYS A 188 -23.80 -21.41 -2.59
C CYS A 188 -24.54 -21.58 -3.92
N GLU A 189 -25.88 -21.54 -3.90
CA GLU A 189 -26.59 -21.12 -5.12
C GLU A 189 -26.28 -19.63 -5.34
N ILE A 190 -25.96 -19.30 -6.59
CA ILE A 190 -25.65 -17.91 -6.93
C ILE A 190 -26.96 -17.14 -7.10
N PRO A 191 -27.27 -16.14 -6.27
CA PRO A 191 -28.48 -15.32 -6.44
C PRO A 191 -28.51 -14.64 -7.80
N GLY A 192 -29.71 -14.53 -8.38
CA GLY A 192 -29.88 -13.99 -9.72
C GLY A 192 -29.30 -12.57 -9.91
N TYR A 193 -29.37 -11.71 -8.91
CA TYR A 193 -28.79 -10.37 -8.98
C TYR A 193 -27.26 -10.38 -8.99
N ILE A 194 -26.64 -11.33 -8.29
CA ILE A 194 -25.17 -11.54 -8.31
C ILE A 194 -24.76 -12.09 -9.67
N THR A 195 -25.51 -13.04 -10.21
CA THR A 195 -25.27 -13.61 -11.55
C THR A 195 -25.31 -12.52 -12.62
N ARG A 196 -26.35 -11.67 -12.63
CA ARG A 196 -26.46 -10.57 -13.61
C ARG A 196 -25.30 -9.60 -13.50
N PHE A 197 -24.96 -9.15 -12.29
CA PHE A 197 -23.80 -8.28 -12.05
C PHE A 197 -22.50 -8.91 -12.57
N ASN A 198 -22.24 -10.16 -12.21
CA ASN A 198 -21.02 -10.86 -12.64
C ASN A 198 -20.95 -11.04 -14.16
N THR A 199 -22.05 -11.39 -14.80
CA THR A 199 -22.12 -11.55 -16.26
C THR A 199 -21.83 -10.22 -16.95
N GLU A 200 -22.49 -9.14 -16.54
CA GLU A 200 -22.26 -7.80 -17.11
C GLU A 200 -20.80 -7.37 -16.98
N ILE A 201 -20.18 -7.58 -15.82
CA ILE A 201 -18.76 -7.25 -15.61
C ILE A 201 -17.85 -8.06 -16.56
N HIS A 202 -18.11 -9.34 -16.77
CA HIS A 202 -17.33 -10.16 -17.69
C HIS A 202 -17.50 -9.73 -19.16
N ASP A 203 -18.72 -9.36 -19.57
CA ASP A 203 -19.02 -8.93 -20.95
C ASP A 203 -18.47 -7.52 -21.24
N MET A 204 -18.38 -6.68 -20.21
CA MET A 204 -17.85 -5.32 -20.28
C MET A 204 -16.33 -5.28 -20.48
N TYR A 205 -15.57 -6.17 -19.85
CA TYR A 205 -14.11 -6.11 -19.83
C TYR A 205 -13.47 -6.12 -21.22
N PRO A 206 -13.77 -7.06 -22.11
CA PRO A 206 -13.18 -7.05 -23.45
C PRO A 206 -13.45 -5.74 -24.19
N GLN A 207 -14.67 -5.19 -24.06
CA GLN A 207 -15.07 -3.96 -24.70
C GLN A 207 -14.27 -2.76 -24.13
N LEU A 208 -14.18 -2.67 -22.80
CA LEU A 208 -13.46 -1.58 -22.12
C LEU A 208 -11.95 -1.61 -22.44
N LEU A 209 -11.34 -2.80 -22.44
CA LEU A 209 -9.90 -2.95 -22.67
C LEU A 209 -9.48 -2.58 -24.09
N GLU A 210 -10.38 -2.64 -25.08
CA GLU A 210 -10.10 -2.15 -26.44
C GLU A 210 -9.66 -0.68 -26.50
N TYR A 211 -10.20 0.13 -25.60
CA TYR A 211 -9.86 1.56 -25.52
C TYR A 211 -8.55 1.86 -24.78
N PHE A 212 -7.94 0.84 -24.16
CA PHE A 212 -6.72 0.97 -23.36
C PHE A 212 -5.53 0.19 -23.94
N LYS A 213 -5.53 -0.12 -25.23
CA LYS A 213 -4.45 -0.86 -25.90
C LYS A 213 -3.04 -0.27 -25.67
N PRO A 214 -2.84 1.06 -25.73
CA PRO A 214 -1.54 1.67 -25.45
C PRO A 214 -1.08 1.43 -24.01
N GLU A 215 -1.99 1.62 -23.03
CA GLU A 215 -1.72 1.41 -21.61
C GLU A 215 -1.43 -0.05 -21.31
N ILE A 216 -2.17 -0.97 -21.92
CA ILE A 216 -1.95 -2.42 -21.79
C ILE A 216 -0.58 -2.80 -22.36
N LYS A 217 -0.22 -2.28 -23.51
CA LYS A 217 1.11 -2.50 -24.10
C LYS A 217 2.22 -2.01 -23.17
N TYR A 218 2.02 -0.82 -22.56
CA TYR A 218 2.96 -0.28 -21.58
C TYR A 218 3.06 -1.16 -20.34
N LEU A 219 1.92 -1.59 -19.78
CA LEU A 219 1.86 -2.48 -18.61
C LEU A 219 2.57 -3.81 -18.86
N LYS A 220 2.32 -4.45 -20.02
CA LYS A 220 2.97 -5.71 -20.41
C LYS A 220 4.49 -5.56 -20.55
N ALA A 221 4.96 -4.39 -20.96
CA ALA A 221 6.40 -4.12 -21.12
C ALA A 221 7.11 -3.82 -19.79
N HIS A 222 6.40 -3.28 -18.78
CA HIS A 222 7.00 -2.76 -17.54
C HIS A 222 6.40 -3.37 -16.26
N GLY A 223 5.35 -4.17 -16.40
CA GLY A 223 4.65 -4.81 -15.29
C GLY A 223 5.28 -6.11 -14.81
N LYS A 224 4.75 -6.65 -13.72
CA LYS A 224 5.08 -8.00 -13.25
C LYS A 224 4.62 -9.04 -14.27
N PRO A 225 5.26 -10.23 -14.32
CA PRO A 225 4.87 -11.30 -15.23
C PRO A 225 3.39 -11.66 -15.10
N GLU A 226 2.75 -11.92 -16.23
CA GLU A 226 1.32 -12.18 -16.39
C GLU A 226 0.82 -13.28 -15.45
N LYS A 227 -0.25 -12.98 -14.74
CA LYS A 227 -1.07 -14.02 -14.13
C LYS A 227 -2.04 -14.51 -15.20
N THR A 228 -1.76 -15.65 -15.81
CA THR A 228 -2.47 -16.20 -16.96
C THR A 228 -3.95 -16.53 -16.71
N TYR A 229 -4.38 -16.65 -15.45
CA TYR A 229 -5.74 -17.11 -15.10
C TYR A 229 -6.77 -15.98 -14.93
N ASN A 230 -6.39 -14.71 -14.88
CA ASN A 230 -7.29 -13.56 -14.71
C ASN A 230 -6.69 -12.29 -15.31
N GLU A 231 -6.31 -12.35 -16.58
CA GLU A 231 -5.61 -11.25 -17.25
C GLU A 231 -6.50 -10.01 -17.34
N ASN A 232 -7.74 -10.14 -17.82
CA ASN A 232 -8.64 -9.00 -18.00
C ASN A 232 -8.93 -8.27 -16.68
N GLY A 233 -9.26 -9.00 -15.62
CA GLY A 233 -9.50 -8.42 -14.30
C GLY A 233 -8.26 -7.71 -13.74
N SER A 234 -7.07 -8.28 -13.97
CA SER A 234 -5.80 -7.67 -13.58
C SER A 234 -5.53 -6.38 -14.35
N LEU A 235 -5.75 -6.37 -15.67
CA LEU A 235 -5.57 -5.16 -16.51
C LEU A 235 -6.53 -4.05 -16.12
N VAL A 236 -7.82 -4.38 -15.93
CA VAL A 236 -8.82 -3.40 -15.47
C VAL A 236 -8.44 -2.84 -14.10
N SER A 237 -8.00 -3.69 -13.17
CA SER A 237 -7.52 -3.23 -11.86
C SER A 237 -6.39 -2.21 -11.98
N TRP A 238 -5.40 -2.45 -12.83
CA TRP A 238 -4.29 -1.52 -13.07
C TRP A 238 -4.76 -0.21 -13.68
N ILE A 239 -5.69 -0.27 -14.64
CA ILE A 239 -6.28 0.92 -15.28
C ILE A 239 -7.02 1.74 -14.23
N MET A 240 -7.86 1.13 -13.40
CA MET A 240 -8.59 1.83 -12.33
C MET A 240 -7.66 2.46 -11.31
N GLN A 241 -6.63 1.73 -10.85
CA GLN A 241 -5.60 2.27 -9.96
C GLN A 241 -4.85 3.46 -10.58
N ASN A 242 -4.67 3.47 -11.90
CA ASN A 242 -4.04 4.60 -12.58
C ASN A 242 -4.95 5.83 -12.61
N TYR A 243 -6.26 5.67 -12.78
CA TYR A 243 -7.22 6.77 -12.68
C TYR A 243 -7.39 7.27 -11.25
N GLU A 244 -7.51 6.38 -10.29
CA GLU A 244 -7.49 6.68 -8.86
C GLU A 244 -6.29 7.58 -8.50
N ARG A 245 -5.08 7.20 -8.92
CA ARG A 245 -3.88 8.01 -8.73
C ARG A 245 -3.96 9.38 -9.41
N LYS A 246 -4.44 9.46 -10.66
CA LYS A 246 -4.57 10.75 -11.37
C LYS A 246 -5.52 11.69 -10.63
N ILE A 247 -6.59 11.17 -10.04
CA ILE A 247 -7.51 11.94 -9.22
C ILE A 247 -6.83 12.40 -7.93
N LEU A 248 -6.10 11.53 -7.25
CA LEU A 248 -5.32 11.90 -6.06
C LEU A 248 -4.31 13.01 -6.39
N GLU A 249 -3.58 12.91 -7.50
CA GLU A 249 -2.64 13.94 -7.96
C GLU A 249 -3.34 15.27 -8.26
N CYS A 250 -4.52 15.21 -8.85
CA CYS A 250 -5.35 16.40 -9.13
C CYS A 250 -5.76 17.10 -7.84
N MET A 251 -6.26 16.34 -6.84
CA MET A 251 -6.65 16.88 -5.54
C MET A 251 -5.45 17.47 -4.79
N VAL A 252 -4.31 16.77 -4.74
CA VAL A 252 -3.07 17.29 -4.12
C VAL A 252 -2.57 18.56 -4.85
N GLY A 253 -2.72 18.61 -6.16
CA GLY A 253 -2.42 19.80 -6.96
C GLY A 253 -3.26 20.99 -6.55
N TYR A 254 -4.57 20.80 -6.40
CA TYR A 254 -5.50 21.84 -5.92
C TYR A 254 -5.11 22.36 -4.53
N ILE A 255 -4.89 21.44 -3.58
CA ILE A 255 -4.48 21.78 -2.20
C ILE A 255 -3.20 22.63 -2.21
N LYS A 256 -2.24 22.26 -3.06
CA LYS A 256 -0.99 23.01 -3.21
C LYS A 256 -1.20 24.41 -3.81
N GLU A 257 -2.05 24.55 -4.81
CA GLU A 257 -2.32 25.81 -5.50
C GLU A 257 -3.09 26.79 -4.62
N HIS A 258 -3.85 26.28 -3.64
CA HIS A 258 -4.59 27.09 -2.65
C HIS A 258 -3.80 27.30 -1.34
N GLU A 259 -2.46 27.10 -1.37
CA GLU A 259 -1.54 27.38 -0.26
C GLU A 259 -1.86 26.59 1.03
N LEU A 260 -2.65 25.52 0.96
CA LEU A 260 -2.88 24.62 2.07
C LEU A 260 -1.65 23.73 2.31
N GLN A 261 -1.52 23.15 3.51
CA GLN A 261 -0.34 22.38 3.92
C GLN A 261 -0.26 21.00 3.22
N TYR A 262 -0.15 20.98 1.90
CA TYR A 262 -0.11 19.75 1.08
C TYR A 262 1.03 18.79 1.47
N GLN A 263 2.11 19.30 2.03
CA GLN A 263 3.24 18.47 2.49
C GLN A 263 2.90 17.66 3.75
N SER A 264 1.88 18.06 4.50
CA SER A 264 1.41 17.35 5.68
C SER A 264 0.36 16.29 5.39
N LEU A 265 -0.01 16.08 4.12
CA LEU A 265 -0.96 15.04 3.73
C LEU A 265 -0.37 13.65 3.92
N VAL A 266 -1.21 12.71 4.35
CA VAL A 266 -0.92 11.28 4.33
C VAL A 266 -1.68 10.68 3.15
N LEU A 267 -0.96 10.18 2.14
CA LEU A 267 -1.60 9.63 0.93
C LEU A 267 -2.13 8.23 1.18
N CYS A 268 -3.41 8.00 0.87
CA CYS A 268 -4.15 6.75 1.06
C CYS A 268 -4.85 6.36 -0.24
N PHE A 269 -4.15 5.80 -1.21
CA PHE A 269 -4.64 5.34 -2.52
C PHE A 269 -5.78 6.18 -3.16
N ASP A 270 -7.03 5.97 -2.71
CA ASP A 270 -8.25 6.63 -3.20
C ASP A 270 -8.64 7.89 -2.39
N GLY A 271 -7.71 8.37 -1.53
CA GLY A 271 -7.91 9.54 -0.69
C GLY A 271 -6.65 9.98 0.00
N PHE A 272 -6.79 10.77 1.03
CA PHE A 272 -5.70 11.25 1.88
C PHE A 272 -6.19 11.68 3.25
N ASN A 273 -5.32 11.65 4.23
CA ASN A 273 -5.60 12.33 5.48
C ASN A 273 -5.06 13.76 5.41
N MET A 274 -5.87 14.70 5.86
CA MET A 274 -5.57 16.12 5.91
C MET A 274 -5.60 16.62 7.35
N LEU A 275 -4.75 17.59 7.69
CA LEU A 275 -4.76 18.19 9.02
C LEU A 275 -6.14 18.79 9.35
N LYS A 276 -6.62 18.53 10.56
CA LYS A 276 -7.89 19.10 11.07
C LYS A 276 -7.91 20.62 11.01
N SER A 277 -6.75 21.26 11.26
CA SER A 277 -6.59 22.71 11.21
C SER A 277 -6.78 23.33 9.83
N GLU A 278 -6.57 22.54 8.78
CA GLU A 278 -6.67 22.98 7.38
C GLU A 278 -8.03 22.63 6.74
N PHE A 279 -8.78 21.73 7.37
CA PHE A 279 -10.02 21.20 6.79
C PHE A 279 -11.18 22.15 7.01
N LYS A 280 -11.91 22.40 5.93
CA LYS A 280 -13.24 23.02 5.92
C LYS A 280 -14.18 22.16 5.11
N PRO A 281 -15.44 21.97 5.51
CA PRO A 281 -16.38 21.11 4.79
C PRO A 281 -16.56 21.47 3.32
N GLU A 282 -16.48 22.77 2.99
CA GLU A 282 -16.61 23.30 1.63
C GLU A 282 -15.53 22.78 0.70
N LEU A 283 -14.34 22.46 1.23
CA LEU A 283 -13.22 21.90 0.48
C LEU A 283 -13.58 20.62 -0.28
N LEU A 284 -14.47 19.80 0.27
CA LEU A 284 -14.91 18.57 -0.42
C LEU A 284 -15.56 18.89 -1.76
N ASN A 285 -16.50 19.84 -1.78
CA ASN A 285 -17.18 20.26 -3.00
C ASN A 285 -16.23 20.95 -3.99
N GLU A 286 -15.27 21.70 -3.49
CA GLU A 286 -14.27 22.37 -4.31
C GLU A 286 -13.35 21.35 -5.00
N LEU A 287 -12.89 20.33 -4.27
CA LEU A 287 -12.10 19.22 -4.81
C LEU A 287 -12.89 18.38 -5.81
N GLU A 288 -14.15 18.01 -5.50
CA GLU A 288 -15.04 17.29 -6.40
C GLU A 288 -15.19 18.03 -7.73
N LYS A 289 -15.49 19.34 -7.66
CA LYS A 289 -15.62 20.18 -8.84
C LYS A 289 -14.31 20.31 -9.61
N HIS A 290 -13.19 20.52 -8.92
CA HIS A 290 -11.88 20.64 -9.57
C HIS A 290 -11.49 19.35 -10.32
N VAL A 291 -11.78 18.17 -9.75
CA VAL A 291 -11.57 16.88 -10.41
C VAL A 291 -12.47 16.75 -11.64
N GLU A 292 -13.75 17.13 -11.56
CA GLU A 292 -14.66 17.11 -12.71
C GLU A 292 -14.16 18.04 -13.82
N ASP A 293 -13.83 19.28 -13.50
CA ASP A 293 -13.38 20.30 -14.46
C ASP A 293 -12.04 19.91 -15.12
N THR A 294 -11.13 19.26 -14.37
CA THR A 294 -9.78 18.94 -14.83
C THR A 294 -9.68 17.61 -15.55
N LEU A 295 -10.34 16.57 -15.04
CA LEU A 295 -10.22 15.19 -15.48
C LEU A 295 -11.49 14.64 -16.12
N GLY A 296 -12.62 15.31 -15.97
CA GLY A 296 -13.93 14.88 -16.47
C GLY A 296 -14.56 13.76 -15.66
N PHE A 297 -14.10 13.50 -14.43
CA PHE A 297 -14.66 12.49 -13.54
C PHE A 297 -15.49 13.13 -12.44
N LYS A 298 -16.73 12.66 -12.29
CA LYS A 298 -17.61 13.03 -11.19
C LYS A 298 -17.35 12.07 -10.03
N ILE A 299 -16.73 12.58 -8.99
CA ILE A 299 -16.49 11.82 -7.76
C ILE A 299 -17.32 12.39 -6.62
N LYS A 300 -17.50 11.60 -5.58
CA LYS A 300 -18.04 12.04 -4.30
C LYS A 300 -16.99 11.78 -3.22
N LEU A 301 -16.68 12.81 -2.45
CA LEU A 301 -15.77 12.72 -1.31
C LEU A 301 -16.57 12.60 -0.02
N SER A 302 -16.04 11.83 0.92
CA SER A 302 -16.59 11.73 2.26
C SER A 302 -15.48 11.75 3.32
N VAL A 303 -15.82 12.29 4.49
CA VAL A 303 -14.98 12.18 5.68
C VAL A 303 -15.28 10.86 6.35
N LYS A 304 -14.25 10.05 6.58
CA LYS A 304 -14.35 8.81 7.35
C LYS A 304 -13.89 9.03 8.78
N GLU A 305 -14.60 8.41 9.71
CA GLU A 305 -14.21 8.44 11.11
C GLU A 305 -13.07 7.46 11.39
N PHE A 306 -12.14 7.87 12.23
CA PHE A 306 -11.15 6.99 12.82
C PHE A 306 -11.81 6.14 13.90
N THR A 307 -11.81 4.82 13.70
CA THR A 307 -12.53 3.87 14.56
C THR A 307 -11.76 3.45 15.80
N THR A 308 -10.45 3.63 15.81
CA THR A 308 -9.55 3.29 16.92
C THR A 308 -8.88 4.57 17.39
N THR A 309 -9.29 5.06 18.55
CA THR A 309 -8.83 6.34 19.12
C THR A 309 -8.16 6.18 20.48
N ASP A 310 -8.34 5.03 21.13
CA ASP A 310 -7.76 4.70 22.43
C ASP A 310 -6.86 3.45 22.30
N ILE A 311 -5.69 3.51 22.93
CA ILE A 311 -4.73 2.40 22.99
C ILE A 311 -5.36 1.11 23.56
N LYS A 312 -6.30 1.23 24.47
CA LYS A 312 -7.02 0.09 25.06
C LYS A 312 -7.74 -0.78 24.03
N GLN A 313 -8.14 -0.21 22.90
CA GLN A 313 -8.75 -0.94 21.78
C GLN A 313 -7.75 -1.84 21.05
N LEU A 314 -6.45 -1.63 21.28
CA LEU A 314 -5.33 -2.34 20.65
C LEU A 314 -4.65 -3.32 21.61
N ILE A 315 -5.19 -3.54 22.79
CA ILE A 315 -4.60 -4.41 23.81
C ILE A 315 -5.35 -5.75 23.85
N LYS A 316 -4.58 -6.84 23.79
CA LYS A 316 -5.11 -8.21 23.88
C LYS A 316 -5.57 -8.54 25.30
N ASP A 317 -4.77 -8.16 26.30
CA ASP A 317 -5.05 -8.36 27.73
C ASP A 317 -4.79 -7.05 28.49
N PRO A 318 -5.86 -6.37 28.95
CA PRO A 318 -5.72 -5.09 29.66
C PRO A 318 -4.98 -5.18 31.01
N SER A 319 -4.75 -6.37 31.54
CA SER A 319 -4.04 -6.55 32.84
C SER A 319 -2.52 -6.38 32.74
N ILE A 320 -1.95 -6.29 31.54
CA ILE A 320 -0.49 -6.24 31.30
C ILE A 320 0.01 -4.82 30.98
N ILE A 321 -0.62 -3.78 31.46
CA ILE A 321 -0.06 -2.42 31.32
C ILE A 321 0.91 -2.17 32.49
N ASP A 322 2.17 -2.54 32.32
CA ASP A 322 3.23 -2.08 33.22
C ASP A 322 3.85 -0.79 32.65
N THR A 323 3.84 0.26 33.47
CA THR A 323 4.31 1.61 33.08
C THR A 323 5.83 1.79 33.30
N SER A 324 6.58 0.71 33.46
CA SER A 324 8.03 0.78 33.65
C SER A 324 8.78 0.98 32.34
N GLU A 325 9.73 1.90 32.35
CA GLU A 325 10.63 2.23 31.24
C GLU A 325 11.46 1.00 30.80
N ALA A 326 11.26 0.53 29.58
CA ALA A 326 12.04 -0.56 29.02
C ALA A 326 13.41 -0.06 28.50
N THR A 327 14.46 -0.67 28.95
CA THR A 327 15.84 -0.38 28.55
C THR A 327 16.23 -0.99 27.20
N HIS A 328 16.98 -0.26 26.43
CA HIS A 328 17.21 -0.36 24.99
C HIS A 328 18.24 -1.40 24.50
N SER A 329 18.65 -2.46 25.21
CA SER A 329 19.93 -3.12 24.89
C SER A 329 19.94 -4.40 24.03
N ASP A 330 18.79 -5.10 23.76
CA ASP A 330 18.88 -6.48 23.20
C ASP A 330 18.20 -6.72 21.83
N ILE A 331 17.84 -5.68 21.09
CA ILE A 331 16.87 -5.80 20.00
C ILE A 331 17.43 -5.57 18.59
N GLU A 332 18.68 -5.14 18.44
CA GLU A 332 19.30 -4.92 17.12
C GLU A 332 19.40 -6.18 16.25
N PHE A 333 19.43 -7.37 16.87
CA PHE A 333 19.71 -8.63 16.16
C PHE A 333 18.55 -9.15 15.31
N ASN A 334 17.30 -9.01 15.76
CA ASN A 334 16.13 -9.56 15.05
C ASN A 334 15.61 -8.66 13.92
N VAL A 335 15.90 -7.36 13.96
CA VAL A 335 15.52 -6.39 12.92
C VAL A 335 16.23 -6.70 11.59
N LEU A 336 17.47 -7.19 11.65
CA LEU A 336 18.25 -7.52 10.45
C LEU A 336 17.76 -8.77 9.72
N GLU A 337 17.13 -9.72 10.41
CA GLU A 337 16.62 -10.95 9.78
C GLU A 337 15.41 -10.71 8.89
N SER A 338 14.49 -9.86 9.30
CA SER A 338 13.30 -9.58 8.50
C SER A 338 13.56 -8.59 7.36
N PHE A 339 14.57 -7.71 7.50
CA PHE A 339 15.05 -6.88 6.40
C PHE A 339 15.39 -7.71 5.16
N ALA A 340 15.83 -8.93 5.37
CA ALA A 340 16.20 -9.82 4.29
C ALA A 340 15.01 -10.53 3.62
N GLN A 341 13.79 -10.51 4.18
CA GLN A 341 12.62 -11.20 3.59
C GLN A 341 11.72 -10.29 2.76
N ASP A 342 11.50 -9.02 3.16
CA ASP A 342 10.48 -8.14 2.60
C ASP A 342 10.99 -6.85 1.94
N ILE A 343 12.30 -6.56 2.02
CA ILE A 343 12.83 -5.38 1.35
C ILE A 343 12.85 -5.68 -0.14
N ASP A 344 12.16 -4.83 -0.89
CA ASP A 344 12.45 -4.64 -2.30
C ASP A 344 13.88 -4.10 -2.41
N ILE A 345 14.83 -5.05 -2.51
CA ILE A 345 16.27 -4.80 -2.54
C ILE A 345 16.65 -3.88 -3.71
N GLN A 346 15.76 -3.72 -4.71
CA GLN A 346 15.96 -2.79 -5.83
C GLN A 346 15.88 -1.31 -5.43
N SER A 347 15.35 -1.00 -4.25
CA SER A 347 15.12 0.38 -3.81
C SER A 347 16.20 0.97 -2.90
N LEU A 348 17.14 0.19 -2.39
CA LEU A 348 18.19 0.68 -1.50
C LEU A 348 19.31 1.35 -2.30
N LYS A 349 19.53 2.64 -2.11
CA LYS A 349 20.58 3.41 -2.80
C LYS A 349 21.99 3.28 -2.17
N THR A 350 22.09 2.70 -0.98
CA THR A 350 23.35 2.57 -0.24
C THR A 350 23.53 1.13 0.20
N PHE A 351 24.72 0.57 -0.09
CA PHE A 351 25.11 -0.76 0.36
C PHE A 351 25.60 -0.69 1.82
N ASP A 352 24.97 -1.47 2.69
CA ASP A 352 25.39 -1.60 4.07
C ASP A 352 26.22 -2.87 4.26
N VAL A 353 27.48 -2.70 4.57
CA VAL A 353 28.46 -3.80 4.73
C VAL A 353 28.14 -4.66 5.95
N ASP A 354 27.62 -4.09 7.01
CA ASP A 354 27.36 -4.84 8.24
C ASP A 354 26.08 -5.67 8.09
N ILE A 355 25.04 -5.11 7.47
CA ILE A 355 23.85 -5.87 7.05
C ILE A 355 24.25 -7.01 6.13
N PHE A 356 25.10 -6.76 5.13
CA PHE A 356 25.57 -7.81 4.25
C PHE A 356 26.29 -8.94 5.00
N LYS A 357 27.20 -8.61 5.93
CA LYS A 357 27.95 -9.61 6.70
C LYS A 357 27.04 -10.48 7.56
N GLU A 358 25.99 -9.92 8.15
CA GLU A 358 25.03 -10.67 8.94
C GLU A 358 24.19 -11.62 8.06
N ILE A 359 23.71 -11.14 6.91
CA ILE A 359 23.02 -11.98 5.94
C ILE A 359 23.96 -13.10 5.46
N TRP A 360 25.24 -12.79 5.18
CA TRP A 360 26.23 -13.77 4.72
C TRP A 360 26.48 -14.91 5.70
N LYS A 361 26.53 -14.61 7.00
CA LYS A 361 26.68 -15.63 8.05
C LYS A 361 25.55 -16.66 8.06
N LYS A 362 24.32 -16.22 7.70
CA LYS A 362 23.09 -17.02 7.81
C LYS A 362 22.70 -17.67 6.47
N ASP A 363 22.73 -16.92 5.38
CA ASP A 363 22.31 -17.36 4.05
C ASP A 363 23.18 -16.73 2.95
N ALA A 364 24.10 -17.52 2.43
CA ALA A 364 25.03 -17.09 1.39
C ALA A 364 24.34 -16.71 0.06
N GLU A 365 23.22 -17.37 -0.30
CA GLU A 365 22.49 -17.07 -1.54
C GLU A 365 21.74 -15.74 -1.42
N LYS A 366 21.21 -15.45 -0.25
CA LYS A 366 20.52 -14.20 0.05
C LYS A 366 21.48 -13.03 0.10
N ALA A 367 22.66 -13.20 0.69
CA ALA A 367 23.74 -12.21 0.65
C ALA A 367 24.18 -11.91 -0.78
N ARG A 368 24.27 -12.95 -1.63
CA ARG A 368 24.58 -12.80 -3.05
C ARG A 368 23.54 -11.99 -3.81
N ARG A 369 22.24 -12.20 -3.55
CA ARG A 369 21.17 -11.40 -4.14
C ARG A 369 21.21 -9.95 -3.66
N TYR A 370 21.48 -9.73 -2.39
CA TYR A 370 21.67 -8.41 -1.79
C TYR A 370 22.82 -7.67 -2.46
N PHE A 371 23.98 -8.31 -2.62
CA PHE A 371 25.13 -7.76 -3.33
C PHE A 371 24.83 -7.41 -4.80
N ASN A 372 24.19 -8.33 -5.52
CA ASN A 372 23.88 -8.15 -6.94
C ASN A 372 22.94 -6.97 -7.21
N ASN A 373 21.95 -6.78 -6.35
CA ASN A 373 20.99 -5.69 -6.51
C ASN A 373 21.63 -4.31 -6.36
N TYR A 374 22.77 -4.24 -5.67
CA TYR A 374 23.51 -2.99 -5.54
C TYR A 374 24.40 -2.68 -6.72
N PHE A 375 24.93 -3.70 -7.36
CA PHE A 375 25.94 -3.55 -8.37
C PHE A 375 25.46 -3.87 -9.79
N ASP A 376 24.16 -4.13 -9.96
CA ASP A 376 23.58 -4.54 -11.26
C ASP A 376 24.42 -5.63 -11.93
N VAL A 377 24.84 -6.62 -11.13
CA VAL A 377 25.72 -7.68 -11.56
C VAL A 377 24.91 -8.92 -11.89
N THR A 378 24.72 -9.21 -13.16
CA THR A 378 24.14 -10.48 -13.60
C THR A 378 25.19 -11.58 -13.53
N ILE A 379 24.93 -12.57 -12.68
CA ILE A 379 25.81 -13.73 -12.45
C ILE A 379 26.09 -14.51 -13.74
N LYS A 380 25.19 -14.46 -14.72
CA LYS A 380 25.33 -15.15 -16.03
C LYS A 380 26.55 -14.72 -16.83
N ASN A 381 27.08 -13.52 -16.59
CA ASN A 381 28.14 -12.97 -17.47
C ASN A 381 29.52 -12.92 -16.85
N LYS A 382 29.76 -13.38 -15.61
CA LYS A 382 31.08 -13.35 -14.93
C LYS A 382 31.88 -12.02 -15.06
N ARG A 383 31.33 -11.00 -15.72
CA ARG A 383 31.96 -9.69 -15.89
C ARG A 383 31.36 -8.73 -14.88
N ILE A 384 32.03 -8.57 -13.79
CA ILE A 384 31.70 -7.55 -12.80
C ILE A 384 32.16 -6.22 -13.37
N LYS A 385 31.24 -5.33 -13.73
CA LYS A 385 31.58 -3.96 -14.11
C LYS A 385 32.17 -3.25 -12.90
N ASN A 386 33.12 -2.34 -13.14
CA ASN A 386 33.58 -1.43 -12.09
C ASN A 386 32.39 -0.55 -11.67
N ALA A 387 31.78 -0.90 -10.56
CA ALA A 387 30.67 -0.17 -10.02
C ALA A 387 31.15 0.61 -8.77
N PHE A 388 30.57 1.78 -8.60
CA PHE A 388 30.73 2.59 -7.40
C PHE A 388 29.43 2.57 -6.62
N PHE A 389 29.53 2.58 -5.32
CA PHE A 389 28.37 2.76 -4.45
C PHE A 389 28.71 3.77 -3.35
N ASN A 390 27.66 4.38 -2.82
CA ASN A 390 27.81 5.35 -1.75
C ASN A 390 27.25 4.76 -0.45
N GLN A 391 28.06 4.78 0.59
CA GLN A 391 27.65 4.51 1.95
C GLN A 391 27.79 5.82 2.75
N GLY A 392 26.66 6.48 3.00
CA GLY A 392 26.71 7.84 3.51
C GLY A 392 27.31 8.81 2.49
N GLU A 393 28.39 9.49 2.86
CA GLU A 393 29.18 10.38 1.97
C GLU A 393 30.38 9.69 1.32
N THR A 394 30.62 8.42 1.62
CA THR A 394 31.81 7.68 1.15
C THR A 394 31.47 6.82 -0.07
N SER A 395 32.25 6.97 -1.14
CA SER A 395 32.16 6.13 -2.33
C SER A 395 33.23 5.05 -2.31
N TYR A 396 32.83 3.81 -2.67
CA TYR A 396 33.73 2.66 -2.73
C TYR A 396 33.84 2.12 -4.13
N THR A 397 35.01 1.70 -4.52
CA THR A 397 35.19 0.87 -5.72
C THR A 397 34.77 -0.57 -5.41
N ARG A 398 34.38 -1.32 -6.46
CA ARG A 398 34.09 -2.76 -6.33
C ARG A 398 35.22 -3.51 -5.60
N SER A 399 36.49 -3.23 -5.96
CA SER A 399 37.64 -3.91 -5.34
C SER A 399 37.74 -3.64 -3.84
N ASN A 400 37.49 -2.39 -3.41
CA ASN A 400 37.49 -2.03 -2.01
C ASN A 400 36.37 -2.74 -1.26
N LEU A 401 35.18 -2.81 -1.87
CA LEU A 401 34.05 -3.51 -1.26
C LEU A 401 34.32 -5.02 -1.11
N LEU A 402 34.78 -5.68 -2.15
CA LEU A 402 35.11 -7.11 -2.08
C LEU A 402 36.15 -7.40 -1.00
N ASN A 403 37.15 -6.54 -0.83
CA ASN A 403 38.11 -6.66 0.26
C ASN A 403 37.47 -6.53 1.65
N MET A 404 36.47 -5.66 1.79
CA MET A 404 35.74 -5.50 3.04
C MET A 404 34.84 -6.72 3.36
N LEU A 405 34.31 -7.38 2.33
CA LEU A 405 33.40 -8.54 2.47
C LEU A 405 34.12 -9.87 2.75
N GLY A 406 35.42 -9.92 2.48
CA GLY A 406 36.31 -11.03 2.81
C GLY A 406 36.35 -12.14 1.74
N GLU A 407 37.46 -12.90 1.75
CA GLU A 407 37.78 -13.92 0.74
C GLU A 407 36.75 -15.04 0.60
N LYS A 408 36.08 -15.44 1.68
CA LYS A 408 35.08 -16.52 1.63
C LYS A 408 33.89 -16.16 0.74
N PHE A 409 33.44 -14.89 0.81
CA PHE A 409 32.38 -14.42 -0.07
C PHE A 409 32.87 -14.30 -1.51
N ILE A 410 34.07 -13.78 -1.75
CA ILE A 410 34.65 -13.65 -3.09
C ILE A 410 34.70 -15.03 -3.76
N LYS A 411 35.24 -16.02 -3.06
CA LYS A 411 35.32 -17.42 -3.57
C LYS A 411 33.93 -18.02 -3.88
N TYR A 412 32.94 -17.75 -3.03
CA TYR A 412 31.57 -18.21 -3.28
C TYR A 412 30.95 -17.52 -4.49
N TYR A 413 31.15 -16.21 -4.58
CA TYR A 413 30.61 -15.38 -5.66
C TYR A 413 31.20 -15.73 -7.03
N GLU A 414 32.49 -16.05 -7.09
CA GLU A 414 33.19 -16.40 -8.33
C GLU A 414 32.91 -17.82 -8.82
N ARG A 415 32.49 -18.75 -7.93
CA ARG A 415 32.18 -20.14 -8.29
C ARG A 415 30.79 -20.33 -8.90
N LYS A 416 29.91 -19.36 -8.82
CA LYS A 416 28.54 -19.40 -9.34
C LYS A 416 28.30 -18.32 -10.40
#